data_857a27a13f3606a7ff1c83fc7393878c
#
_entry.id   857a27a13f3606a7ff1c83fc7393878c
#
_cell.length_a   1.000
_cell.length_b   1.000
_cell.length_c   1.000
_cell.angle_alpha   90.00
_cell.angle_beta   90.00
_cell.angle_gamma   90.00
#
_symmetry.space_group_name_H-M   'P 1'
#
loop_
_entity.id
_entity.type
_entity.pdbx_description
1 polymer ?
#
loop_
_entity_poly.entity_id
_entity_poly.type
_entity_poly.pdbx_seq_one_letter_code
_entity_poly.pdbx_strand_id
1 'polypeptide(L)'
;MAGYVCIAGTGLAVMFFAALIITAYYIYRGVFVYPESERDEPDYIPDSALYHGMESDLAGCMKNMKNDSSKELSVMSYDGLRLCGRLYEGDADAPVVIFFHGYHGTYMRDGYGMFRFCREHGYRILLVDERAHGKSDGDTITFGIKEMHDCISWIKLVDNMYTENAGIIIAGVSMGASAVLMAAGYKEGTAIPKSVIAVIADCAFTSVRDIIKSMCQKLHYPVHISYALAWLGALVFGHMNISSTAVASAEAAVSGIRIPVLFIHGSNDSVVPSSMCDRLYNACTAYKKQLVISGADHAVNALTAYNAYADAVGEFIKKCAKGYYNEKSED
;
A
#
# COMPACT_ATOMS: atom_id res chain seq x y z
N MET A 1 28.53 -26.32 45.49
CA MET A 1 28.94 -25.38 44.41
C MET A 1 28.16 -25.64 43.11
N ALA A 2 27.97 -26.85 42.64
CA ALA A 2 27.21 -27.13 41.36
C ALA A 2 25.78 -26.58 41.37
N GLY A 3 25.03 -26.69 42.47
CA GLY A 3 23.65 -26.18 42.56
C GLY A 3 23.51 -24.66 42.43
N TYR A 4 24.43 -23.88 42.98
CA TYR A 4 24.42 -22.41 42.87
C TYR A 4 24.80 -21.93 41.47
N VAL A 5 25.68 -22.66 40.77
CA VAL A 5 26.04 -22.36 39.37
C VAL A 5 24.89 -22.63 38.43
N CYS A 6 24.11 -23.70 38.62
CA CYS A 6 22.90 -23.98 37.87
C CYS A 6 21.82 -22.91 38.10
N ILE A 7 21.56 -22.48 39.34
CA ILE A 7 20.55 -21.48 39.66
C ILE A 7 20.95 -20.11 39.10
N ALA A 8 22.22 -19.72 39.19
CA ALA A 8 22.72 -18.48 38.62
C ALA A 8 22.63 -18.50 37.07
N GLY A 9 22.93 -19.63 36.41
CA GLY A 9 22.83 -19.80 34.98
C GLY A 9 21.39 -19.72 34.47
N THR A 10 20.44 -20.34 35.19
CA THR A 10 19.02 -20.25 34.86
C THR A 10 18.46 -18.84 35.04
N GLY A 11 18.89 -18.12 36.10
CA GLY A 11 18.48 -16.71 36.31
C GLY A 11 18.97 -15.78 35.21
N LEU A 12 20.22 -15.92 34.76
CA LEU A 12 20.77 -15.14 33.63
C LEU A 12 20.06 -15.45 32.32
N ALA A 13 19.74 -16.70 32.05
CA ALA A 13 19.00 -17.09 30.86
C ALA A 13 17.58 -16.48 30.85
N VAL A 14 16.87 -16.53 31.96
CA VAL A 14 15.53 -15.93 32.10
C VAL A 14 15.60 -14.41 31.88
N MET A 15 16.56 -13.73 32.46
CA MET A 15 16.75 -12.28 32.26
C MET A 15 17.07 -11.96 30.79
N PHE A 16 17.90 -12.74 30.13
CA PHE A 16 18.21 -12.58 28.71
C PHE A 16 16.98 -12.74 27.82
N PHE A 17 16.19 -13.79 28.02
CA PHE A 17 14.95 -14.01 27.27
C PHE A 17 13.90 -12.92 27.56
N ALA A 18 13.79 -12.45 28.80
CA ALA A 18 12.91 -11.35 29.14
C ALA A 18 13.33 -10.05 28.42
N ALA A 19 14.62 -9.72 28.43
CA ALA A 19 15.14 -8.56 27.69
C ALA A 19 14.89 -8.66 26.18
N LEU A 20 15.06 -9.86 25.60
CA LEU A 20 14.79 -10.10 24.19
C LEU A 20 13.30 -9.86 23.83
N ILE A 21 12.37 -10.39 24.63
CA ILE A 21 10.93 -10.21 24.43
C ILE A 21 10.51 -8.75 24.63
N ILE A 22 11.04 -8.08 25.65
CA ILE A 22 10.78 -6.64 25.89
C ILE A 22 11.28 -5.80 24.70
N THR A 23 12.49 -6.07 24.20
CA THR A 23 13.03 -5.37 23.02
C THR A 23 12.18 -5.62 21.79
N ALA A 24 11.79 -6.87 21.54
CA ALA A 24 10.90 -7.23 20.44
C ALA A 24 9.52 -6.54 20.55
N TYR A 25 8.98 -6.37 21.76
CA TYR A 25 7.74 -5.61 22.01
C TYR A 25 7.87 -4.14 21.63
N TYR A 26 8.96 -3.46 22.05
CA TYR A 26 9.17 -2.05 21.71
C TYR A 26 9.39 -1.84 20.21
N ILE A 27 10.11 -2.76 19.54
CA ILE A 27 10.24 -2.73 18.08
C ILE A 27 8.88 -2.95 17.42
N TYR A 28 8.09 -3.93 17.87
CA TYR A 28 6.72 -4.15 17.38
C TYR A 28 5.87 -2.89 17.53
N ARG A 29 5.88 -2.27 18.71
CA ARG A 29 5.15 -1.01 18.97
C ARG A 29 5.59 0.11 18.01
N GLY A 30 6.88 0.29 17.80
CA GLY A 30 7.39 1.37 16.95
C GLY A 30 7.23 1.14 15.44
N VAL A 31 7.08 -0.11 15.00
CA VAL A 31 7.01 -0.44 13.56
C VAL A 31 5.58 -0.74 13.10
N PHE A 32 4.78 -1.40 13.93
CA PHE A 32 3.49 -1.93 13.50
C PHE A 32 2.29 -1.27 14.19
N VAL A 33 2.49 -0.55 15.30
CA VAL A 33 1.37 0.07 16.03
C VAL A 33 1.31 1.56 15.74
N TYR A 34 0.15 2.01 15.27
CA TYR A 34 -0.15 3.40 14.96
C TYR A 34 -1.49 3.78 15.59
N PRO A 35 -1.48 4.22 16.85
CA PRO A 35 -2.69 4.53 17.60
C PRO A 35 -3.37 5.78 17.04
N GLU A 36 -4.68 5.88 17.23
CA GLU A 36 -5.48 6.99 16.70
C GLU A 36 -4.95 8.37 17.12
N SER A 37 -4.42 8.48 18.34
CA SER A 37 -3.83 9.73 18.85
C SER A 37 -2.56 10.21 18.16
N GLU A 38 -1.93 9.37 17.34
CA GLU A 38 -0.70 9.67 16.61
C GLU A 38 -0.93 9.86 15.11
N ARG A 39 -2.18 9.69 14.63
CA ARG A 39 -2.50 9.77 13.19
C ARG A 39 -2.46 11.21 12.70
N ASP A 40 -1.86 11.37 11.54
CA ASP A 40 -1.82 12.65 10.83
C ASP A 40 -3.22 13.11 10.41
N GLU A 41 -3.46 14.42 10.44
CA GLU A 41 -4.59 15.02 9.75
C GLU A 41 -4.49 14.75 8.25
N PRO A 42 -5.61 14.60 7.51
CA PRO A 42 -5.59 14.22 6.10
C PRO A 42 -4.73 15.12 5.20
N ASP A 43 -4.65 16.41 5.52
CA ASP A 43 -3.88 17.40 4.77
C ASP A 43 -2.57 17.82 5.46
N TYR A 44 -2.09 17.06 6.42
CA TYR A 44 -0.79 17.31 7.03
C TYR A 44 0.35 16.96 6.07
N ILE A 45 1.26 17.92 5.87
CA ILE A 45 2.51 17.74 5.12
C ILE A 45 3.65 17.70 6.13
N PRO A 46 4.35 16.57 6.28
CA PRO A 46 5.49 16.48 7.19
C PRO A 46 6.61 17.42 6.74
N ASP A 47 7.33 18.00 7.69
CA ASP A 47 8.61 18.66 7.43
C ASP A 47 9.66 17.58 7.11
N SER A 48 9.77 17.26 5.84
CA SER A 48 10.60 16.17 5.32
C SER A 48 11.27 16.57 4.01
N ALA A 49 12.50 16.16 3.83
CA ALA A 49 13.25 16.37 2.60
C ALA A 49 12.53 15.82 1.35
N LEU A 50 11.62 14.86 1.51
CA LEU A 50 10.79 14.31 0.41
C LEU A 50 9.92 15.36 -0.28
N TYR A 51 9.47 16.38 0.46
CA TYR A 51 8.54 17.39 -0.05
C TYR A 51 9.19 18.75 -0.31
N HIS A 52 10.52 18.91 -0.05
CA HIS A 52 11.20 20.19 -0.19
C HIS A 52 11.01 20.80 -1.59
N GLY A 53 10.45 22.00 -1.62
CA GLY A 53 10.14 22.76 -2.83
C GLY A 53 8.86 22.31 -3.57
N MET A 54 8.13 21.32 -3.03
CA MET A 54 6.87 20.80 -3.60
C MET A 54 5.67 21.03 -2.67
N GLU A 55 5.88 21.61 -1.47
CA GLU A 55 4.86 21.76 -0.44
C GLU A 55 3.68 22.60 -0.91
N SER A 56 3.96 23.68 -1.66
CA SER A 56 2.93 24.59 -2.20
C SER A 56 2.03 23.87 -3.21
N ASP A 57 2.61 23.08 -4.10
CA ASP A 57 1.87 22.33 -5.12
C ASP A 57 1.02 21.24 -4.48
N LEU A 58 1.60 20.52 -3.52
CA LEU A 58 0.89 19.49 -2.77
C LEU A 58 -0.27 20.09 -1.96
N ALA A 59 -0.04 21.19 -1.24
CA ALA A 59 -1.07 21.91 -0.49
C ALA A 59 -2.19 22.41 -1.41
N GLY A 60 -1.85 22.91 -2.61
CA GLY A 60 -2.81 23.31 -3.64
C GLY A 60 -3.69 22.14 -4.08
N CYS A 61 -3.10 20.99 -4.36
CA CYS A 61 -3.84 19.77 -4.71
C CYS A 61 -4.77 19.32 -3.59
N MET A 62 -4.29 19.26 -2.35
CA MET A 62 -5.10 18.85 -1.20
C MET A 62 -6.24 19.83 -0.91
N LYS A 63 -6.02 21.13 -1.12
CA LYS A 63 -7.10 22.13 -1.05
C LYS A 63 -8.20 21.87 -2.08
N ASN A 64 -7.84 21.50 -3.30
CA ASN A 64 -8.82 21.12 -4.33
C ASN A 64 -9.61 19.88 -3.90
N MET A 65 -8.96 18.88 -3.33
CA MET A 65 -9.62 17.68 -2.79
C MET A 65 -10.62 18.01 -1.68
N LYS A 66 -10.27 18.94 -0.76
CA LYS A 66 -11.17 19.38 0.32
C LYS A 66 -12.41 20.12 -0.22
N ASN A 67 -12.26 20.88 -1.28
CA ASN A 67 -13.34 21.71 -1.85
C ASN A 67 -14.23 20.93 -2.82
N ASP A 68 -13.82 19.74 -3.25
CA ASP A 68 -14.58 18.91 -4.17
C ASP A 68 -15.66 18.12 -3.43
N SER A 69 -16.79 17.89 -4.10
CA SER A 69 -17.90 17.15 -3.53
C SER A 69 -17.54 15.66 -3.41
N SER A 70 -17.70 15.11 -2.23
CA SER A 70 -17.42 13.69 -1.95
C SER A 70 -18.47 13.07 -1.05
N LYS A 71 -18.60 11.73 -1.14
CA LYS A 71 -19.39 10.91 -0.22
C LYS A 71 -18.46 10.11 0.68
N GLU A 72 -18.72 10.13 1.98
CA GLU A 72 -18.07 9.17 2.89
C GLU A 72 -18.69 7.79 2.70
N LEU A 73 -17.84 6.80 2.51
CA LEU A 73 -18.19 5.39 2.44
C LEU A 73 -17.52 4.63 3.57
N SER A 74 -18.10 3.52 3.96
CA SER A 74 -17.46 2.58 4.87
C SER A 74 -17.73 1.14 4.46
N VAL A 75 -16.79 0.25 4.78
CA VAL A 75 -16.90 -1.19 4.57
C VAL A 75 -16.37 -1.93 5.79
N MET A 76 -16.92 -3.08 6.08
CA MET A 76 -16.36 -3.97 7.11
C MET A 76 -15.24 -4.80 6.52
N SER A 77 -14.08 -4.77 7.19
CA SER A 77 -12.97 -5.67 6.87
C SER A 77 -13.33 -7.12 7.21
N TYR A 78 -12.54 -8.06 6.69
CA TYR A 78 -12.73 -9.49 6.96
C TYR A 78 -12.59 -9.86 8.45
N ASP A 79 -11.86 -9.05 9.23
CA ASP A 79 -11.60 -9.23 10.67
C ASP A 79 -12.39 -8.25 11.57
N GLY A 80 -13.43 -7.59 11.01
CA GLY A 80 -14.43 -6.84 11.75
C GLY A 80 -14.10 -5.37 12.03
N LEU A 81 -13.10 -4.79 11.38
CA LEU A 81 -12.82 -3.35 11.44
C LEU A 81 -13.74 -2.59 10.49
N ARG A 82 -14.23 -1.43 10.90
CA ARG A 82 -14.89 -0.47 10.04
C ARG A 82 -13.81 0.35 9.30
N LEU A 83 -13.74 0.19 7.99
CA LEU A 83 -12.84 0.95 7.12
C LEU A 83 -13.61 2.11 6.51
N CYS A 84 -12.96 3.26 6.37
CA CYS A 84 -13.53 4.49 5.86
C CYS A 84 -12.86 4.92 4.55
N GLY A 85 -13.59 5.64 3.70
CA GLY A 85 -13.07 6.19 2.46
C GLY A 85 -13.93 7.33 1.94
N ARG A 86 -13.43 8.07 0.96
CA ARG A 86 -14.12 9.18 0.31
C ARG A 86 -14.22 8.93 -1.19
N LEU A 87 -15.47 8.83 -1.66
CA LEU A 87 -15.80 8.68 -3.07
C LEU A 87 -16.05 10.06 -3.69
N TYR A 88 -15.32 10.35 -4.74
CA TYR A 88 -15.54 11.49 -5.63
C TYR A 88 -16.13 10.96 -6.93
N GLU A 89 -17.32 11.41 -7.25
CA GLU A 89 -18.04 10.97 -8.45
C GLU A 89 -17.37 11.54 -9.72
N GLY A 90 -17.57 10.85 -10.83
CA GLY A 90 -17.10 11.20 -12.16
C GLY A 90 -18.22 11.06 -13.19
N ASP A 91 -17.84 10.87 -14.45
CA ASP A 91 -18.78 10.64 -15.54
C ASP A 91 -19.50 9.29 -15.38
N ALA A 92 -20.74 9.18 -15.93
CA ALA A 92 -21.62 8.05 -15.69
C ALA A 92 -21.01 6.69 -16.05
N ASP A 93 -20.26 6.62 -17.15
CA ASP A 93 -19.68 5.37 -17.68
C ASP A 93 -18.16 5.25 -17.40
N ALA A 94 -17.62 6.17 -16.60
CA ALA A 94 -16.19 6.17 -16.32
C ALA A 94 -15.79 5.05 -15.34
N PRO A 95 -14.58 4.51 -15.47
CA PRO A 95 -14.00 3.60 -14.48
C PRO A 95 -13.95 4.19 -13.07
N VAL A 96 -13.92 3.30 -12.08
CA VAL A 96 -13.72 3.68 -10.68
C VAL A 96 -12.29 3.30 -10.27
N VAL A 97 -11.52 4.29 -9.84
CA VAL A 97 -10.21 4.06 -9.22
C VAL A 97 -10.40 3.91 -7.72
N ILE A 98 -9.91 2.81 -7.13
CA ILE A 98 -9.80 2.64 -5.67
C ILE A 98 -8.33 2.84 -5.33
N PHE A 99 -8.02 3.85 -4.52
CA PHE A 99 -6.66 4.24 -4.21
C PHE A 99 -6.30 3.99 -2.74
N PHE A 100 -5.15 3.35 -2.53
CA PHE A 100 -4.59 2.94 -1.23
C PHE A 100 -3.29 3.69 -0.95
N HIS A 101 -3.22 4.39 0.18
CA HIS A 101 -2.05 5.20 0.57
C HIS A 101 -0.93 4.38 1.20
N GLY A 102 0.22 5.01 1.47
CA GLY A 102 1.39 4.39 2.07
C GLY A 102 1.35 4.28 3.60
N TYR A 103 2.42 3.72 4.15
CA TYR A 103 2.68 3.62 5.58
C TYR A 103 2.79 5.02 6.22
N HIS A 104 2.03 5.27 7.29
CA HIS A 104 1.85 6.61 7.89
C HIS A 104 1.44 7.68 6.87
N GLY A 105 0.83 7.25 5.76
CA GLY A 105 0.29 8.11 4.73
C GLY A 105 -1.10 8.64 5.07
N THR A 106 -1.62 9.53 4.22
CA THR A 106 -3.01 9.94 4.25
C THR A 106 -3.60 9.87 2.85
N TYR A 107 -4.91 9.67 2.75
CA TYR A 107 -5.57 9.61 1.45
C TYR A 107 -5.39 10.89 0.62
N MET A 108 -5.24 12.05 1.26
CA MET A 108 -5.03 13.32 0.57
C MET A 108 -3.58 13.48 0.12
N ARG A 109 -2.63 13.28 1.03
CA ARG A 109 -1.21 13.49 0.76
C ARG A 109 -0.68 12.53 -0.29
N ASP A 110 -1.03 11.26 -0.19
CA ASP A 110 -0.52 10.25 -1.10
C ASP A 110 -1.38 10.10 -2.36
N GLY A 111 -2.69 10.40 -2.26
CA GLY A 111 -3.65 10.27 -3.35
C GLY A 111 -3.71 11.44 -4.32
N TYR A 112 -3.00 12.54 -4.07
CA TYR A 112 -3.12 13.79 -4.84
C TYR A 112 -2.92 13.60 -6.35
N GLY A 113 -1.93 12.83 -6.76
CA GLY A 113 -1.60 12.63 -8.17
C GLY A 113 -2.68 11.85 -8.92
N MET A 114 -3.16 10.76 -8.32
CA MET A 114 -4.23 9.97 -8.88
C MET A 114 -5.58 10.69 -8.83
N PHE A 115 -5.85 11.45 -7.76
CA PHE A 115 -7.04 12.30 -7.68
C PHE A 115 -7.06 13.33 -8.82
N ARG A 116 -5.97 14.07 -9.00
CA ARG A 116 -5.84 15.05 -10.09
C ARG A 116 -6.06 14.40 -11.44
N PHE A 117 -5.41 13.25 -11.70
CA PHE A 117 -5.61 12.50 -12.93
C PHE A 117 -7.09 12.13 -13.15
N CYS A 118 -7.76 11.59 -12.14
CA CYS A 118 -9.16 11.20 -12.23
C CYS A 118 -10.07 12.41 -12.55
N ARG A 119 -9.83 13.55 -11.89
CA ARG A 119 -10.64 14.76 -12.14
C ARG A 119 -10.44 15.32 -13.56
N GLU A 120 -9.22 15.32 -14.06
CA GLU A 120 -8.90 15.76 -15.43
C GLU A 120 -9.49 14.84 -16.51
N HIS A 121 -9.80 13.58 -16.19
CA HIS A 121 -10.31 12.58 -17.14
C HIS A 121 -11.75 12.13 -16.87
N GLY A 122 -12.46 12.79 -15.94
CA GLY A 122 -13.84 12.42 -15.59
C GLY A 122 -14.00 11.09 -14.85
N TYR A 123 -12.92 10.50 -14.30
CA TYR A 123 -12.99 9.22 -13.60
C TYR A 123 -13.51 9.40 -12.17
N ARG A 124 -14.21 8.36 -11.68
CA ARG A 124 -14.55 8.24 -10.27
C ARG A 124 -13.31 7.82 -9.48
N ILE A 125 -13.16 8.35 -8.26
CA ILE A 125 -12.08 7.90 -7.39
C ILE A 125 -12.58 7.73 -5.96
N LEU A 126 -12.30 6.55 -5.41
CA LEU A 126 -12.47 6.23 -4.00
C LEU A 126 -11.08 6.26 -3.34
N LEU A 127 -10.86 7.25 -2.50
CA LEU A 127 -9.66 7.38 -1.68
C LEU A 127 -9.96 6.76 -0.32
N VAL A 128 -9.25 5.70 0.05
CA VAL A 128 -9.51 4.98 1.30
C VAL A 128 -8.53 5.39 2.41
N ASP A 129 -8.99 5.37 3.63
CA ASP A 129 -8.13 5.31 4.80
C ASP A 129 -7.80 3.83 5.05
N GLU A 130 -6.53 3.46 4.95
CA GLU A 130 -6.06 2.11 5.28
C GLU A 130 -6.36 1.79 6.76
N ARG A 131 -6.43 0.50 7.13
CA ARG A 131 -6.53 0.11 8.55
C ARG A 131 -5.50 0.84 9.40
N ALA A 132 -5.84 1.21 10.63
CA ALA A 132 -5.01 1.98 11.53
C ALA A 132 -4.66 3.41 11.06
N HIS A 133 -5.30 3.94 10.00
CA HIS A 133 -5.08 5.30 9.51
C HIS A 133 -6.41 6.08 9.44
N GLY A 134 -6.29 7.41 9.42
CA GLY A 134 -7.42 8.33 9.28
C GLY A 134 -8.60 7.95 10.16
N LYS A 135 -9.79 7.77 9.56
CA LYS A 135 -11.04 7.39 10.23
C LYS A 135 -11.30 5.87 10.29
N SER A 136 -10.42 5.04 9.71
CA SER A 136 -10.55 3.58 9.76
C SER A 136 -10.16 3.03 11.12
N ASP A 137 -10.84 1.97 11.56
CA ASP A 137 -10.56 1.32 12.84
C ASP A 137 -9.20 0.58 12.82
N GLY A 138 -8.80 0.09 13.99
CA GLY A 138 -7.56 -0.65 14.22
C GLY A 138 -6.43 0.27 14.69
N ASP A 139 -5.34 -0.34 15.12
CA ASP A 139 -4.12 0.32 15.58
C ASP A 139 -2.86 -0.34 15.02
N THR A 140 -3.04 -1.37 14.20
CA THR A 140 -1.93 -2.21 13.74
C THR A 140 -1.83 -2.17 12.21
N ILE A 141 -0.68 -1.71 11.71
CA ILE A 141 -0.29 -1.71 10.31
C ILE A 141 0.43 -3.02 10.00
N THR A 142 0.09 -3.68 8.88
CA THR A 142 0.63 -5.01 8.58
C THR A 142 1.41 -5.07 7.27
N PHE A 143 1.75 -3.91 6.70
CA PHE A 143 2.55 -3.79 5.48
C PHE A 143 2.00 -4.58 4.29
N GLY A 144 0.67 -4.62 4.16
CA GLY A 144 -0.03 -5.29 3.07
C GLY A 144 -0.58 -6.67 3.42
N ILE A 145 -0.19 -7.30 4.54
CA ILE A 145 -0.65 -8.66 4.91
C ILE A 145 -2.16 -8.68 5.15
N LYS A 146 -2.69 -7.77 5.94
CA LYS A 146 -4.13 -7.62 6.18
C LYS A 146 -4.77 -6.60 5.23
N GLU A 147 -4.00 -5.59 4.83
CA GLU A 147 -4.44 -4.54 3.90
C GLU A 147 -4.86 -5.12 2.53
N MET A 148 -4.27 -6.24 2.07
CA MET A 148 -4.73 -6.91 0.85
C MET A 148 -6.17 -7.44 0.98
N HIS A 149 -6.59 -7.87 2.15
CA HIS A 149 -7.97 -8.31 2.39
C HIS A 149 -8.93 -7.13 2.48
N ASP A 150 -8.46 -5.99 3.01
CA ASP A 150 -9.21 -4.74 3.02
C ASP A 150 -9.43 -4.24 1.59
N CYS A 151 -8.39 -4.32 0.75
CA CYS A 151 -8.50 -4.03 -0.67
C CYS A 151 -9.59 -4.88 -1.33
N ILE A 152 -9.65 -6.19 -1.06
CA ILE A 152 -10.71 -7.10 -1.56
C ILE A 152 -12.09 -6.67 -1.04
N SER A 153 -12.21 -6.23 0.21
CA SER A 153 -13.49 -5.75 0.76
C SER A 153 -13.97 -4.48 0.06
N TRP A 154 -13.08 -3.53 -0.23
CA TRP A 154 -13.39 -2.33 -1.00
C TRP A 154 -13.75 -2.64 -2.46
N ILE A 155 -13.02 -3.54 -3.11
CA ILE A 155 -13.35 -3.99 -4.47
C ILE A 155 -14.77 -4.55 -4.54
N LYS A 156 -15.16 -5.42 -3.61
CA LYS A 156 -16.51 -6.00 -3.56
C LYS A 156 -17.58 -4.94 -3.33
N LEU A 157 -17.33 -3.94 -2.47
CA LEU A 157 -18.27 -2.85 -2.28
C LEU A 157 -18.48 -2.08 -3.58
N VAL A 158 -17.40 -1.68 -4.25
CA VAL A 158 -17.46 -0.90 -5.50
C VAL A 158 -18.08 -1.72 -6.64
N ASP A 159 -17.75 -3.01 -6.75
CA ASP A 159 -18.32 -3.92 -7.73
C ASP A 159 -19.85 -4.03 -7.57
N ASN A 160 -20.35 -4.07 -6.34
CA ASN A 160 -21.78 -4.06 -6.06
C ASN A 160 -22.45 -2.70 -6.32
N MET A 161 -21.71 -1.59 -6.20
CA MET A 161 -22.26 -0.24 -6.43
C MET A 161 -22.42 0.08 -7.92
N TYR A 162 -21.54 -0.44 -8.78
CA TYR A 162 -21.41 -0.06 -10.18
C TYR A 162 -21.49 -1.29 -11.11
N THR A 163 -22.54 -2.10 -10.97
CA THR A 163 -22.68 -3.44 -11.57
C THR A 163 -22.72 -3.50 -13.09
N GLU A 164 -22.87 -2.38 -13.82
CA GLU A 164 -23.27 -2.52 -15.23
C GLU A 164 -22.28 -2.04 -16.28
N ASN A 165 -21.17 -1.40 -16.01
CA ASN A 165 -20.20 -1.12 -17.09
C ASN A 165 -18.93 -0.35 -16.64
N ALA A 166 -18.79 0.01 -15.40
CA ALA A 166 -17.57 0.68 -14.95
C ALA A 166 -16.49 -0.35 -14.59
N GLY A 167 -15.38 -0.36 -15.33
CA GLY A 167 -14.22 -1.11 -14.92
C GLY A 167 -13.66 -0.57 -13.60
N ILE A 168 -13.13 -1.43 -12.75
CA ILE A 168 -12.45 -1.05 -11.51
C ILE A 168 -10.94 -1.05 -11.75
N ILE A 169 -10.30 0.01 -11.30
CA ILE A 169 -8.83 0.14 -11.28
C ILE A 169 -8.41 0.18 -9.83
N ILE A 170 -7.56 -0.74 -9.40
CA ILE A 170 -6.96 -0.67 -8.08
C ILE A 170 -5.59 -0.04 -8.18
N ALA A 171 -5.37 1.01 -7.41
CA ALA A 171 -4.14 1.79 -7.42
C ALA A 171 -3.63 2.01 -6.00
N GLY A 172 -2.33 2.10 -5.83
CA GLY A 172 -1.76 2.42 -4.53
C GLY A 172 -0.34 2.92 -4.63
N VAL A 173 0.12 3.49 -3.52
CA VAL A 173 1.48 4.00 -3.36
C VAL A 173 2.18 3.27 -2.22
N SER A 174 3.45 2.90 -2.37
CA SER A 174 4.28 2.30 -1.33
C SER A 174 3.63 1.05 -0.70
N MET A 175 3.23 1.10 0.57
CA MET A 175 2.51 0.03 1.25
C MET A 175 1.19 -0.30 0.54
N GLY A 176 0.39 0.69 0.19
CA GLY A 176 -0.85 0.50 -0.58
C GLY A 176 -0.61 -0.14 -1.94
N ALA A 177 0.49 0.23 -2.63
CA ALA A 177 0.88 -0.41 -3.89
C ALA A 177 1.22 -1.90 -3.70
N SER A 178 1.92 -2.23 -2.63
CA SER A 178 2.23 -3.64 -2.31
C SER A 178 0.96 -4.41 -1.91
N ALA A 179 0.03 -3.77 -1.18
CA ALA A 179 -1.25 -4.36 -0.80
C ALA A 179 -2.12 -4.68 -2.03
N VAL A 180 -2.24 -3.76 -3.01
CA VAL A 180 -3.03 -4.03 -4.22
C VAL A 180 -2.40 -5.13 -5.09
N LEU A 181 -1.06 -5.22 -5.16
CA LEU A 181 -0.39 -6.32 -5.84
C LEU A 181 -0.66 -7.66 -5.15
N MET A 182 -0.58 -7.70 -3.81
CA MET A 182 -0.89 -8.91 -3.05
C MET A 182 -2.37 -9.30 -3.18
N ALA A 183 -3.29 -8.33 -3.15
CA ALA A 183 -4.71 -8.57 -3.36
C ALA A 183 -4.99 -9.16 -4.74
N ALA A 184 -4.41 -8.57 -5.80
CA ALA A 184 -4.60 -9.01 -7.19
C ALA A 184 -4.04 -10.42 -7.46
N GLY A 185 -2.99 -10.82 -6.73
CA GLY A 185 -2.38 -12.15 -6.82
C GLY A 185 -2.89 -13.17 -5.80
N TYR A 186 -3.84 -12.80 -4.94
CA TYR A 186 -4.34 -13.67 -3.87
C TYR A 186 -5.16 -14.84 -4.42
N LYS A 187 -4.74 -16.05 -4.07
CA LYS A 187 -5.31 -17.29 -4.62
C LYS A 187 -6.31 -17.99 -3.70
N GLU A 188 -6.33 -17.64 -2.41
CA GLU A 188 -7.16 -18.32 -1.42
C GLU A 188 -8.50 -17.61 -1.23
N GLY A 189 -9.59 -18.34 -1.50
CA GLY A 189 -10.92 -18.07 -0.99
C GLY A 189 -11.77 -17.02 -1.68
N THR A 190 -11.22 -16.09 -2.44
CA THR A 190 -12.05 -15.08 -3.13
C THR A 190 -11.36 -14.59 -4.40
N ALA A 191 -11.89 -14.95 -5.54
CA ALA A 191 -11.44 -14.40 -6.81
C ALA A 191 -11.71 -12.89 -6.86
N ILE A 192 -10.74 -12.11 -7.33
CA ILE A 192 -10.94 -10.70 -7.69
C ILE A 192 -12.04 -10.65 -8.78
N PRO A 193 -13.06 -9.79 -8.67
CA PRO A 193 -14.10 -9.66 -9.68
C PRO A 193 -13.51 -9.36 -11.07
N LYS A 194 -14.17 -9.87 -12.12
CA LYS A 194 -13.77 -9.59 -13.52
C LYS A 194 -13.85 -8.11 -13.88
N SER A 195 -14.60 -7.32 -13.12
CA SER A 195 -14.68 -5.86 -13.25
C SER A 195 -13.36 -5.14 -12.94
N VAL A 196 -12.41 -5.79 -12.25
CA VAL A 196 -11.08 -5.21 -12.02
C VAL A 196 -10.24 -5.37 -13.30
N ILE A 197 -10.01 -4.25 -13.97
CA ILE A 197 -9.41 -4.19 -15.33
C ILE A 197 -7.92 -3.82 -15.30
N ALA A 198 -7.44 -3.19 -14.23
CA ALA A 198 -6.05 -2.75 -14.13
C ALA A 198 -5.58 -2.62 -12.68
N VAL A 199 -4.28 -2.82 -12.48
CA VAL A 199 -3.56 -2.54 -11.25
C VAL A 199 -2.50 -1.47 -11.51
N ILE A 200 -2.40 -0.43 -10.66
CA ILE A 200 -1.36 0.60 -10.73
C ILE A 200 -0.61 0.59 -9.41
N ALA A 201 0.66 0.23 -9.46
CA ALA A 201 1.51 0.09 -8.29
C ALA A 201 2.65 1.11 -8.35
N ASP A 202 2.56 2.16 -7.54
CA ASP A 202 3.55 3.23 -7.44
C ASP A 202 4.48 2.98 -6.25
N CYS A 203 5.79 2.91 -6.48
CA CYS A 203 6.88 2.63 -5.53
C CYS A 203 6.62 1.45 -4.56
N ALA A 204 6.04 0.35 -5.10
CA ALA A 204 5.79 -0.86 -4.33
C ALA A 204 7.09 -1.56 -3.89
N PHE A 205 7.06 -2.18 -2.71
CA PHE A 205 8.14 -3.05 -2.24
C PHE A 205 7.83 -4.53 -2.49
N THR A 206 8.88 -5.35 -2.55
CA THR A 206 8.80 -6.79 -2.88
C THR A 206 8.19 -7.65 -1.78
N SER A 207 8.49 -7.35 -0.52
CA SER A 207 7.98 -8.08 0.64
C SER A 207 8.13 -7.27 1.93
N VAL A 208 7.34 -7.63 2.96
CA VAL A 208 7.49 -7.05 4.31
C VAL A 208 8.90 -7.27 4.85
N ARG A 209 9.47 -8.45 4.56
CA ARG A 209 10.86 -8.77 4.93
C ARG A 209 11.86 -7.81 4.30
N ASP A 210 11.71 -7.55 2.99
CA ASP A 210 12.68 -6.76 2.24
C ASP A 210 12.60 -5.28 2.62
N ILE A 211 11.39 -4.73 2.80
CA ILE A 211 11.25 -3.33 3.20
C ILE A 211 11.77 -3.09 4.62
N ILE A 212 11.49 -3.96 5.59
CA ILE A 212 12.03 -3.81 6.95
C ILE A 212 13.56 -3.90 6.93
N LYS A 213 14.15 -4.80 6.16
CA LYS A 213 15.62 -4.88 6.03
C LYS A 213 16.21 -3.64 5.37
N SER A 214 15.56 -3.11 4.33
CA SER A 214 15.96 -1.86 3.68
C SER A 214 15.94 -0.69 4.67
N MET A 215 14.88 -0.57 5.46
CA MET A 215 14.78 0.46 6.52
C MET A 215 15.87 0.31 7.58
N CYS A 216 16.17 -0.92 8.02
CA CYS A 216 17.28 -1.17 8.93
C CYS A 216 18.63 -0.73 8.35
N GLN A 217 18.88 -1.00 7.06
CA GLN A 217 20.10 -0.55 6.38
C GLN A 217 20.18 0.97 6.33
N LYS A 218 19.11 1.64 5.93
CA LYS A 218 19.02 3.11 5.85
C LYS A 218 19.28 3.78 7.20
N LEU A 219 18.76 3.17 8.28
CA LEU A 219 18.95 3.67 9.66
C LEU A 219 20.24 3.19 10.32
N HIS A 220 21.11 2.48 9.58
CA HIS A 220 22.38 1.92 10.07
C HIS A 220 22.24 0.96 11.27
N TYR A 221 21.09 0.27 11.38
CA TYR A 221 20.88 -0.77 12.39
C TYR A 221 21.45 -2.13 11.92
N PRO A 222 21.84 -3.01 12.87
CA PRO A 222 22.27 -4.37 12.54
C PRO A 222 21.11 -5.17 11.89
N VAL A 223 21.11 -5.26 10.55
CA VAL A 223 19.97 -5.73 9.74
C VAL A 223 19.40 -7.06 10.22
N HIS A 224 20.26 -8.07 10.44
CA HIS A 224 19.80 -9.41 10.80
C HIS A 224 19.18 -9.47 12.19
N ILE A 225 19.79 -8.78 13.17
CA ILE A 225 19.32 -8.75 14.56
C ILE A 225 18.02 -7.93 14.62
N SER A 226 18.00 -6.75 14.03
CA SER A 226 16.81 -5.87 14.04
C SER A 226 15.63 -6.53 13.34
N TYR A 227 15.86 -7.18 12.19
CA TYR A 227 14.82 -7.92 11.50
C TYR A 227 14.32 -9.13 12.32
N ALA A 228 15.21 -9.89 12.97
CA ALA A 228 14.81 -11.02 13.80
C ALA A 228 13.95 -10.58 15.00
N LEU A 229 14.27 -9.44 15.61
CA LEU A 229 13.48 -8.85 16.71
C LEU A 229 12.13 -8.32 16.21
N ALA A 230 12.11 -7.66 15.05
CA ALA A 230 10.86 -7.21 14.42
C ALA A 230 9.95 -8.39 14.06
N TRP A 231 10.52 -9.47 13.50
CA TRP A 231 9.80 -10.70 13.21
C TRP A 231 9.25 -11.36 14.47
N LEU A 232 10.07 -11.47 15.52
CA LEU A 232 9.62 -12.01 16.80
C LEU A 232 8.49 -11.18 17.41
N GLY A 233 8.63 -9.84 17.39
CA GLY A 233 7.60 -8.92 17.85
C GLY A 233 6.30 -9.05 17.06
N ALA A 234 6.38 -9.07 15.74
CA ALA A 234 5.23 -9.26 14.86
C ALA A 234 4.52 -10.61 15.09
N LEU A 235 5.31 -11.68 15.30
CA LEU A 235 4.78 -13.02 15.55
C LEU A 235 4.07 -13.12 16.91
N VAL A 236 4.70 -12.61 17.97
CA VAL A 236 4.21 -12.78 19.36
C VAL A 236 3.08 -11.80 19.68
N PHE A 237 3.21 -10.54 19.31
CA PHE A 237 2.27 -9.47 19.68
C PHE A 237 1.29 -9.12 18.57
N GLY A 238 1.74 -9.21 17.31
CA GLY A 238 0.89 -8.91 16.14
C GLY A 238 0.19 -10.14 15.54
N HIS A 239 0.55 -11.34 15.98
CA HIS A 239 0.07 -12.61 15.42
C HIS A 239 0.30 -12.71 13.89
N MET A 240 1.42 -12.11 13.41
CA MET A 240 1.75 -12.00 12.00
C MET A 240 3.10 -12.67 11.70
N ASN A 241 3.15 -13.49 10.65
CA ASN A 241 4.40 -14.02 10.14
C ASN A 241 4.90 -13.19 8.95
N ILE A 242 5.65 -12.12 9.23
CA ILE A 242 6.22 -11.21 8.23
C ILE A 242 7.31 -11.85 7.36
N SER A 243 7.71 -13.08 7.63
CA SER A 243 8.64 -13.86 6.80
C SER A 243 7.93 -14.80 5.82
N SER A 244 6.60 -14.92 5.88
CA SER A 244 5.83 -15.79 5.00
C SER A 244 5.84 -15.27 3.57
N THR A 245 6.33 -16.06 2.63
CA THR A 245 6.26 -15.73 1.20
C THR A 245 4.83 -15.85 0.64
N ALA A 246 3.97 -16.62 1.29
CA ALA A 246 2.59 -16.82 0.85
C ALA A 246 1.69 -15.60 1.10
N VAL A 247 1.90 -14.88 2.22
CA VAL A 247 1.00 -13.80 2.66
C VAL A 247 1.70 -12.45 2.91
N ALA A 248 3.01 -12.38 2.82
CA ALA A 248 3.79 -11.19 3.13
C ALA A 248 4.75 -10.79 1.99
N SER A 249 4.45 -11.20 0.75
CA SER A 249 5.31 -10.96 -0.42
C SER A 249 4.50 -10.59 -1.65
N ALA A 250 4.61 -9.32 -2.06
CA ALA A 250 4.09 -8.84 -3.33
C ALA A 250 4.80 -9.52 -4.52
N GLU A 251 6.12 -9.80 -4.41
CA GLU A 251 6.87 -10.49 -5.46
C GLU A 251 6.36 -11.91 -5.72
N ALA A 252 5.99 -12.64 -4.68
CA ALA A 252 5.36 -13.95 -4.84
C ALA A 252 3.95 -13.84 -5.44
N ALA A 253 3.18 -12.83 -5.02
CA ALA A 253 1.82 -12.60 -5.49
C ALA A 253 1.77 -12.22 -6.97
N VAL A 254 2.66 -11.35 -7.45
CA VAL A 254 2.62 -10.85 -8.84
C VAL A 254 2.78 -11.96 -9.88
N SER A 255 3.42 -13.07 -9.55
CA SER A 255 3.52 -14.23 -10.45
C SER A 255 2.16 -14.89 -10.74
N GLY A 256 1.18 -14.68 -9.88
CA GLY A 256 -0.19 -15.20 -10.00
C GLY A 256 -1.20 -14.24 -10.60
N ILE A 257 -0.84 -12.96 -10.77
CA ILE A 257 -1.73 -11.94 -11.32
C ILE A 257 -2.06 -12.25 -12.78
N ARG A 258 -3.33 -12.04 -13.15
CA ARG A 258 -3.81 -12.13 -14.55
C ARG A 258 -4.26 -10.77 -15.10
N ILE A 259 -4.51 -9.82 -14.21
CA ILE A 259 -4.93 -8.45 -14.50
C ILE A 259 -3.70 -7.65 -14.96
N PRO A 260 -3.82 -6.76 -15.97
CA PRO A 260 -2.74 -5.87 -16.37
C PRO A 260 -2.17 -5.03 -15.22
N VAL A 261 -0.84 -4.85 -15.17
CA VAL A 261 -0.16 -4.10 -14.10
C VAL A 261 0.72 -2.99 -14.68
N LEU A 262 0.54 -1.76 -14.19
CA LEU A 262 1.46 -0.65 -14.38
C LEU A 262 2.31 -0.48 -13.11
N PHE A 263 3.61 -0.64 -13.25
CA PHE A 263 4.59 -0.37 -12.20
C PHE A 263 5.17 1.04 -12.41
N ILE A 264 5.11 1.88 -11.38
CA ILE A 264 5.70 3.23 -11.38
C ILE A 264 6.75 3.31 -10.28
N HIS A 265 7.87 3.98 -10.52
CA HIS A 265 8.90 4.15 -9.49
C HIS A 265 9.77 5.38 -9.76
N GLY A 266 10.22 6.02 -8.70
CA GLY A 266 11.20 7.10 -8.78
C GLY A 266 12.63 6.56 -8.87
N SER A 267 13.47 7.14 -9.75
CA SER A 267 14.86 6.67 -9.87
C SER A 267 15.72 6.94 -8.64
N ASN A 268 15.34 7.93 -7.84
CA ASN A 268 16.05 8.35 -6.63
C ASN A 268 15.32 7.97 -5.34
N ASP A 269 14.40 7.00 -5.42
CA ASP A 269 13.61 6.56 -4.26
C ASP A 269 14.53 6.14 -3.10
N SER A 270 14.50 6.96 -2.05
CA SER A 270 15.35 6.83 -0.88
C SER A 270 14.80 5.88 0.18
N VAL A 271 13.57 5.38 0.02
CA VAL A 271 12.87 4.50 0.97
C VAL A 271 12.77 3.07 0.43
N VAL A 272 12.21 2.93 -0.77
CA VAL A 272 12.07 1.65 -1.47
C VAL A 272 13.06 1.62 -2.63
N PRO A 273 14.15 0.85 -2.59
CA PRO A 273 15.09 0.77 -3.69
C PRO A 273 14.41 0.42 -5.01
N SER A 274 14.73 1.14 -6.10
CA SER A 274 14.15 0.93 -7.43
C SER A 274 14.32 -0.50 -7.95
N SER A 275 15.36 -1.20 -7.51
CA SER A 275 15.57 -2.62 -7.79
C SER A 275 14.43 -3.54 -7.31
N MET A 276 13.63 -3.09 -6.32
CA MET A 276 12.43 -3.83 -5.91
C MET A 276 11.35 -3.75 -6.99
N CYS A 277 11.19 -2.60 -7.64
CA CYS A 277 10.28 -2.45 -8.78
C CYS A 277 10.69 -3.37 -9.94
N ASP A 278 11.98 -3.43 -10.27
CA ASP A 278 12.49 -4.30 -11.33
C ASP A 278 12.21 -5.78 -11.02
N ARG A 279 12.38 -6.20 -9.78
CA ARG A 279 12.05 -7.56 -9.33
C ARG A 279 10.55 -7.85 -9.49
N LEU A 280 9.67 -6.94 -9.04
CA LEU A 280 8.22 -7.06 -9.20
C LEU A 280 7.82 -7.14 -10.68
N TYR A 281 8.37 -6.24 -11.49
CA TYR A 281 8.14 -6.23 -12.93
C TYR A 281 8.56 -7.56 -13.56
N ASN A 282 9.75 -8.06 -13.27
CA ASN A 282 10.26 -9.31 -13.85
C ASN A 282 9.45 -10.53 -13.40
N ALA A 283 8.98 -10.56 -12.14
CA ALA A 283 8.17 -11.66 -11.61
C ALA A 283 6.73 -11.67 -12.15
N CYS A 284 6.19 -10.53 -12.59
CA CYS A 284 4.83 -10.43 -13.11
C CYS A 284 4.70 -11.10 -14.48
N THR A 285 3.70 -11.97 -14.64
CA THR A 285 3.44 -12.71 -15.88
C THR A 285 2.29 -12.13 -16.72
N ALA A 286 1.46 -11.24 -16.13
CA ALA A 286 0.39 -10.54 -16.85
C ALA A 286 0.94 -9.49 -17.83
N TYR A 287 0.03 -8.91 -18.64
CA TYR A 287 0.40 -7.71 -19.39
C TYR A 287 0.87 -6.61 -18.43
N LYS A 288 2.03 -6.06 -18.70
CA LYS A 288 2.67 -5.12 -17.78
C LYS A 288 3.36 -3.99 -18.51
N LYS A 289 3.42 -2.83 -17.85
CA LYS A 289 4.25 -1.70 -18.23
C LYS A 289 5.03 -1.18 -17.01
N GLN A 290 6.14 -0.51 -17.26
CA GLN A 290 6.94 0.15 -16.23
C GLN A 290 7.16 1.61 -16.62
N LEU A 291 7.02 2.51 -15.65
CA LEU A 291 7.39 3.91 -15.74
C LEU A 291 8.42 4.23 -14.64
N VAL A 292 9.59 4.69 -15.02
CA VAL A 292 10.59 5.21 -14.09
C VAL A 292 10.66 6.73 -14.24
N ILE A 293 10.33 7.46 -13.16
CA ILE A 293 10.42 8.92 -13.12
C ILE A 293 11.82 9.32 -12.68
N SER A 294 12.54 9.95 -13.61
CA SER A 294 13.90 10.41 -13.36
C SER A 294 13.94 11.49 -12.27
N GLY A 295 14.81 11.29 -11.27
CA GLY A 295 15.01 12.23 -10.17
C GLY A 295 13.97 12.18 -9.07
N ALA A 296 12.84 11.50 -9.26
CA ALA A 296 11.81 11.39 -8.22
C ALA A 296 12.28 10.55 -7.04
N ASP A 297 11.99 11.01 -5.84
CA ASP A 297 12.11 10.27 -4.59
C ASP A 297 10.83 9.51 -4.27
N HIS A 298 10.73 8.89 -3.10
CA HIS A 298 9.65 8.03 -2.67
C HIS A 298 8.28 8.74 -2.64
N ALA A 299 7.28 8.13 -3.27
CA ALA A 299 5.87 8.59 -3.25
C ALA A 299 5.61 9.99 -3.84
N VAL A 300 6.61 10.61 -4.52
CA VAL A 300 6.48 11.95 -5.13
C VAL A 300 6.56 11.92 -6.67
N ASN A 301 6.34 10.75 -7.28
CA ASN A 301 6.43 10.58 -8.73
C ASN A 301 5.53 11.54 -9.50
N ALA A 302 4.26 11.69 -9.09
CA ALA A 302 3.32 12.60 -9.73
C ALA A 302 3.62 14.10 -9.42
N LEU A 303 4.25 14.45 -8.28
CA LEU A 303 4.72 15.81 -8.03
C LEU A 303 5.92 16.17 -8.90
N THR A 304 6.84 15.21 -9.07
CA THR A 304 8.09 15.45 -9.81
C THR A 304 7.84 15.59 -11.31
N ALA A 305 6.96 14.76 -11.89
CA ALA A 305 6.73 14.76 -13.34
C ALA A 305 5.28 14.39 -13.69
N TYR A 306 4.34 15.26 -13.34
CA TYR A 306 2.90 14.98 -13.48
C TYR A 306 2.49 14.58 -14.90
N ASN A 307 2.95 15.29 -15.93
CA ASN A 307 2.53 14.98 -17.31
C ASN A 307 2.95 13.58 -17.73
N ALA A 308 4.19 13.19 -17.45
CA ALA A 308 4.68 11.83 -17.76
C ALA A 308 3.92 10.76 -16.97
N TYR A 309 3.59 11.04 -15.70
CA TYR A 309 2.77 10.18 -14.85
C TYR A 309 1.35 10.03 -15.45
N ALA A 310 0.69 11.13 -15.74
CA ALA A 310 -0.69 11.15 -16.25
C ALA A 310 -0.80 10.50 -17.63
N ASP A 311 0.15 10.77 -18.54
CA ASP A 311 0.20 10.15 -19.87
C ASP A 311 0.33 8.63 -19.79
N ALA A 312 1.26 8.14 -18.96
CA ALA A 312 1.49 6.70 -18.81
C ALA A 312 0.28 5.99 -18.17
N VAL A 313 -0.33 6.59 -17.13
CA VAL A 313 -1.55 6.07 -16.49
C VAL A 313 -2.71 6.07 -17.50
N GLY A 314 -2.92 7.18 -18.23
CA GLY A 314 -4.01 7.31 -19.20
C GLY A 314 -3.90 6.34 -20.36
N GLU A 315 -2.70 6.21 -20.97
CA GLU A 315 -2.46 5.23 -22.04
C GLU A 315 -2.68 3.79 -21.57
N PHE A 316 -2.20 3.49 -20.35
CA PHE A 316 -2.34 2.15 -19.79
C PHE A 316 -3.81 1.79 -19.55
N ILE A 317 -4.58 2.67 -18.90
CA ILE A 317 -6.00 2.45 -18.62
C ILE A 317 -6.80 2.32 -19.91
N LYS A 318 -6.59 3.22 -20.89
CA LYS A 318 -7.26 3.14 -22.21
C LYS A 318 -7.04 1.78 -22.89
N LYS A 319 -5.84 1.22 -22.77
CA LYS A 319 -5.54 -0.10 -23.35
C LYS A 319 -6.27 -1.22 -22.62
N CYS A 320 -6.31 -1.16 -21.27
CA CYS A 320 -6.98 -2.17 -20.45
C CYS A 320 -8.49 -2.13 -20.65
N ALA A 321 -9.09 -0.93 -20.67
CA ALA A 321 -10.52 -0.75 -20.88
C ALA A 321 -10.99 -1.29 -22.25
N LYS A 322 -10.24 -1.07 -23.34
CA LYS A 322 -10.55 -1.63 -24.65
C LYS A 322 -10.61 -3.16 -24.64
N GLY A 323 -9.68 -3.83 -23.95
CA GLY A 323 -9.72 -5.30 -23.79
C GLY A 323 -10.98 -5.76 -23.07
N TYR A 324 -11.30 -5.12 -21.97
CA TYR A 324 -12.47 -5.44 -21.13
C TYR A 324 -13.81 -5.28 -21.88
N TYR A 325 -13.99 -4.18 -22.61
CA TYR A 325 -15.24 -3.94 -23.35
C TYR A 325 -15.36 -4.83 -24.58
N ASN A 326 -14.27 -5.24 -25.23
CA ASN A 326 -14.32 -6.18 -26.35
C ASN A 326 -14.73 -7.59 -25.88
N GLU A 327 -14.19 -8.08 -24.75
CA GLU A 327 -14.62 -9.36 -24.19
C GLU A 327 -16.10 -9.37 -23.79
N LYS A 328 -16.64 -8.26 -23.24
CA LYS A 328 -18.07 -8.16 -22.91
C LYS A 328 -19.02 -8.08 -24.13
N SER A 329 -18.53 -7.67 -25.28
CA SER A 329 -19.34 -7.62 -26.50
C SER A 329 -19.44 -8.97 -27.24
N GLU A 330 -18.66 -9.97 -26.81
CA GLU A 330 -18.64 -11.33 -27.36
C GLU A 330 -19.38 -12.33 -26.47
N ASP A 331 -19.76 -11.98 -25.24
CA ASP A 331 -20.65 -12.73 -24.32
C ASP A 331 -22.11 -12.25 -24.46
#